data_5bbbce0f0db7ae3d778fd23bc22236ab
#
_entry.id   5bbbce0f0db7ae3d778fd23bc22236ab
#
_cell.length_a   1.000
_cell.length_b   1.000
_cell.length_c   1.000
_cell.angle_alpha   90.00
_cell.angle_beta   90.00
_cell.angle_gamma   90.00
#
_symmetry.space_group_name_H-M   'P 1'
#
loop_
_entity.id
_entity.type
_entity.pdbx_description
1 polymer ?
#
loop_
_entity_poly.entity_id
_entity_poly.type
_entity_poly.pdbx_seq_one_letter_code
_entity_poly.pdbx_strand_id
1 'polypeptide(L)'
;MPRTDDLRIRELKELTPPSHLIREFPCSSQISEVVANARTALHRILHAQDDRLMVVIGPCSIHDTKAAMEYANLLVKARERFAGELEIVMRVYFEKPRTTVGWKGLINDPYMDNSFRINDGLRMARELLVKINELGLPAGTEFLDVISPQYFADLISWGAIGARTTESQVHRELASGLSCPVGFKNGTDGNVKIAVDAIKAASQPHHFLSVTKGGHSAIVSTAGNEDCHIILRGGKAPNYDAASVEAACIDIAANGLASRLMIDASHANSSKKPENQVPVCADIAGQIAKGDTRIVGVMVESHLVAGRQDLVPGKELVYGQSITDGCINWEQSLGVLETFAEAVRQRRLRDSEEA
;
A
#
# COMPACT_ATOMS: atom_id res chain seq x y z
N MET A 1 -41.70 26.31 -3.52
CA MET A 1 -40.29 26.77 -3.33
C MET A 1 -39.43 26.09 -4.37
N PRO A 2 -38.45 26.75 -4.97
CA PRO A 2 -37.50 26.07 -5.84
C PRO A 2 -36.71 25.03 -5.07
N ARG A 3 -36.46 23.87 -5.69
CA ARG A 3 -35.60 22.82 -5.13
C ARG A 3 -34.15 23.33 -5.11
N THR A 4 -33.43 23.17 -3.99
CA THR A 4 -32.08 23.71 -3.78
C THR A 4 -31.04 22.61 -3.47
N ASP A 5 -31.50 21.35 -3.32
CA ASP A 5 -30.63 20.18 -2.98
C ASP A 5 -30.83 19.08 -4.02
N ASP A 6 -29.82 18.19 -4.14
CA ASP A 6 -29.79 17.05 -5.07
C ASP A 6 -30.02 17.39 -6.56
N LEU A 7 -29.77 18.63 -6.98
CA LEU A 7 -30.04 19.07 -8.37
C LEU A 7 -29.17 18.37 -9.42
N ARG A 8 -28.02 17.80 -9.00
CA ARG A 8 -27.06 17.10 -9.86
C ARG A 8 -26.95 15.62 -9.52
N ILE A 9 -27.67 15.13 -8.52
CA ILE A 9 -27.74 13.70 -8.18
C ILE A 9 -28.75 13.05 -9.13
N ARG A 10 -28.31 12.04 -9.90
CA ARG A 10 -29.16 11.31 -10.83
C ARG A 10 -29.81 10.10 -10.20
N GLU A 11 -29.08 9.43 -9.31
CA GLU A 11 -29.51 8.19 -8.66
C GLU A 11 -28.80 8.03 -7.32
N LEU A 12 -29.48 7.46 -6.35
CA LEU A 12 -28.93 6.97 -5.09
C LEU A 12 -29.20 5.47 -5.00
N LYS A 13 -28.15 4.69 -4.77
CA LYS A 13 -28.22 3.25 -4.49
C LYS A 13 -27.59 2.98 -3.14
N GLU A 14 -28.20 2.10 -2.38
CA GLU A 14 -27.65 1.69 -1.08
C GLU A 14 -26.44 0.77 -1.26
N LEU A 15 -25.42 1.00 -0.44
CA LEU A 15 -24.34 0.05 -0.28
C LEU A 15 -24.79 -1.09 0.63
N THR A 16 -24.42 -2.31 0.28
CA THR A 16 -24.52 -3.44 1.21
C THR A 16 -23.75 -3.11 2.48
N PRO A 17 -24.36 -3.20 3.67
CA PRO A 17 -23.65 -2.87 4.92
C PRO A 17 -22.37 -3.71 5.10
N PRO A 18 -21.26 -3.12 5.62
CA PRO A 18 -20.01 -3.85 5.86
C PRO A 18 -20.19 -5.15 6.64
N SER A 19 -21.08 -5.14 7.66
CA SER A 19 -21.37 -6.32 8.48
C SER A 19 -21.95 -7.51 7.69
N HIS A 20 -22.60 -7.28 6.54
CA HIS A 20 -23.09 -8.35 5.67
C HIS A 20 -21.92 -9.04 4.96
N LEU A 21 -20.99 -8.26 4.37
CA LEU A 21 -19.81 -8.81 3.71
C LEU A 21 -18.86 -9.50 4.70
N ILE A 22 -18.74 -8.96 5.92
CA ILE A 22 -17.96 -9.58 6.99
C ILE A 22 -18.53 -10.94 7.38
N ARG A 23 -19.85 -11.11 7.38
CA ARG A 23 -20.49 -12.43 7.63
C ARG A 23 -20.38 -13.37 6.45
N GLU A 24 -20.43 -12.85 5.22
CA GLU A 24 -20.30 -13.65 3.99
C GLU A 24 -18.87 -14.16 3.81
N PHE A 25 -17.88 -13.32 4.11
CA PHE A 25 -16.46 -13.64 4.05
C PHE A 25 -15.80 -13.31 5.40
N PRO A 26 -15.90 -14.20 6.40
CA PRO A 26 -15.42 -13.92 7.75
C PRO A 26 -13.89 -13.95 7.82
N CYS A 27 -13.35 -13.13 8.71
CA CYS A 27 -11.96 -13.23 9.15
C CYS A 27 -11.87 -14.40 10.13
N SER A 28 -11.34 -15.55 9.68
CA SER A 28 -11.11 -16.71 10.54
C SER A 28 -10.01 -16.45 11.58
N SER A 29 -9.89 -17.30 12.60
CA SER A 29 -8.79 -17.20 13.57
C SER A 29 -7.42 -17.28 12.90
N GLN A 30 -7.23 -18.17 11.92
CA GLN A 30 -6.00 -18.27 11.15
C GLN A 30 -5.67 -16.97 10.40
N ILE A 31 -6.66 -16.37 9.72
CA ILE A 31 -6.48 -15.08 9.03
C ILE A 31 -6.14 -13.97 10.04
N SER A 32 -6.85 -13.92 11.16
CA SER A 32 -6.61 -12.96 12.23
C SER A 32 -5.18 -13.04 12.76
N GLU A 33 -4.63 -14.24 12.93
CA GLU A 33 -3.24 -14.46 13.33
C GLU A 33 -2.24 -13.98 12.28
N VAL A 34 -2.48 -14.25 10.99
CA VAL A 34 -1.63 -13.74 9.90
C VAL A 34 -1.57 -12.22 9.92
N VAL A 35 -2.72 -11.57 10.00
CA VAL A 35 -2.80 -10.11 10.02
C VAL A 35 -2.16 -9.52 11.28
N ALA A 36 -2.44 -10.06 12.46
CA ALA A 36 -1.90 -9.58 13.73
C ALA A 36 -0.38 -9.75 13.81
N ASN A 37 0.14 -10.92 13.40
CA ASN A 37 1.58 -11.19 13.39
C ASN A 37 2.32 -10.26 12.42
N ALA A 38 1.76 -10.04 11.23
CA ALA A 38 2.34 -9.12 10.26
C ALA A 38 2.35 -7.68 10.79
N ARG A 39 1.23 -7.20 11.38
CA ARG A 39 1.18 -5.86 11.99
C ARG A 39 2.22 -5.71 13.11
N THR A 40 2.37 -6.72 13.95
CA THR A 40 3.39 -6.72 15.02
C THR A 40 4.81 -6.70 14.45
N ALA A 41 5.09 -7.47 13.40
CA ALA A 41 6.39 -7.46 12.74
C ALA A 41 6.71 -6.09 12.13
N LEU A 42 5.76 -5.50 11.43
CA LEU A 42 5.89 -4.17 10.82
C LEU A 42 6.08 -3.07 11.87
N HIS A 43 5.32 -3.12 12.98
CA HIS A 43 5.53 -2.23 14.13
C HIS A 43 6.98 -2.34 14.65
N ARG A 44 7.46 -3.55 14.88
CA ARG A 44 8.82 -3.77 15.39
C ARG A 44 9.91 -3.26 14.42
N ILE A 45 9.71 -3.42 13.11
CA ILE A 45 10.61 -2.86 12.09
C ILE A 45 10.61 -1.33 12.15
N LEU A 46 9.44 -0.70 12.22
CA LEU A 46 9.30 0.76 12.32
C LEU A 46 9.92 1.33 13.59
N HIS A 47 9.98 0.54 14.67
CA HIS A 47 10.53 0.94 15.97
C HIS A 47 11.94 0.38 16.25
N ALA A 48 12.67 -0.14 15.23
CA ALA A 48 14.02 -0.74 15.32
C ALA A 48 14.15 -1.89 16.34
N GLN A 49 13.09 -2.66 16.51
CA GLN A 49 13.07 -3.88 17.32
C GLN A 49 13.18 -5.16 16.48
N ASP A 50 13.15 -5.00 15.17
CA ASP A 50 13.32 -6.05 14.16
C ASP A 50 14.13 -5.42 13.01
N ASP A 51 15.22 -6.08 12.62
CA ASP A 51 16.14 -5.57 11.63
C ASP A 51 15.83 -6.03 10.19
N ARG A 52 14.76 -6.81 10.01
CA ARG A 52 14.29 -7.19 8.67
C ARG A 52 13.85 -5.96 7.87
N LEU A 53 13.90 -6.10 6.56
CA LEU A 53 13.37 -5.08 5.65
C LEU A 53 11.91 -5.39 5.29
N MET A 54 11.02 -4.40 5.44
CA MET A 54 9.65 -4.49 4.95
C MET A 54 9.63 -4.37 3.42
N VAL A 55 8.99 -5.31 2.70
CA VAL A 55 8.86 -5.24 1.25
C VAL A 55 7.39 -5.34 0.86
N VAL A 56 6.81 -4.23 0.38
CA VAL A 56 5.44 -4.18 -0.14
C VAL A 56 5.50 -4.35 -1.66
N ILE A 57 5.18 -5.54 -2.17
CA ILE A 57 5.36 -5.90 -3.58
C ILE A 57 4.11 -6.54 -4.18
N GLY A 58 3.76 -6.18 -5.40
CA GLY A 58 2.63 -6.75 -6.12
C GLY A 58 2.06 -5.82 -7.18
N PRO A 59 0.91 -6.17 -7.79
CA PRO A 59 0.31 -5.42 -8.88
C PRO A 59 0.07 -3.94 -8.55
N CYS A 60 0.24 -3.08 -9.56
CA CYS A 60 -0.09 -1.66 -9.44
C CYS A 60 -1.55 -1.47 -9.00
N SER A 61 -2.45 -2.25 -9.60
CA SER A 61 -3.85 -2.37 -9.20
C SER A 61 -4.38 -3.78 -9.53
N ILE A 62 -5.37 -4.21 -8.76
CA ILE A 62 -6.07 -5.48 -9.02
C ILE A 62 -7.23 -5.21 -9.96
N HIS A 63 -7.21 -5.83 -11.13
CA HIS A 63 -8.32 -5.85 -12.08
C HIS A 63 -8.79 -7.27 -12.39
N ASP A 64 -7.93 -8.26 -12.20
CA ASP A 64 -8.18 -9.69 -12.36
C ASP A 64 -7.82 -10.41 -11.05
N THR A 65 -8.84 -10.92 -10.35
CA THR A 65 -8.67 -11.63 -9.08
C THR A 65 -8.00 -13.00 -9.26
N LYS A 66 -8.15 -13.63 -10.44
CA LYS A 66 -7.49 -14.90 -10.75
C LYS A 66 -5.98 -14.71 -10.92
N ALA A 67 -5.58 -13.73 -11.72
CA ALA A 67 -4.16 -13.38 -11.86
C ALA A 67 -3.53 -12.91 -10.54
N ALA A 68 -4.28 -12.19 -9.70
CA ALA A 68 -3.85 -11.80 -8.37
C ALA A 68 -3.59 -13.00 -7.45
N MET A 69 -4.45 -14.02 -7.49
CA MET A 69 -4.26 -15.26 -6.71
C MET A 69 -3.08 -16.09 -7.23
N GLU A 70 -2.86 -16.15 -8.53
CA GLU A 70 -1.67 -16.80 -9.11
C GLU A 70 -0.39 -16.11 -8.63
N TYR A 71 -0.36 -14.77 -8.67
CA TYR A 71 0.75 -13.98 -8.13
C TYR A 71 0.94 -14.22 -6.63
N ALA A 72 -0.13 -14.26 -5.84
CA ALA A 72 -0.08 -14.54 -4.40
C ALA A 72 0.57 -15.91 -4.10
N ASN A 73 0.21 -16.96 -4.85
CA ASN A 73 0.79 -18.30 -4.69
C ASN A 73 2.30 -18.35 -4.99
N LEU A 74 2.79 -17.52 -5.90
CA LEU A 74 4.22 -17.36 -6.14
C LEU A 74 4.89 -16.60 -4.99
N LEU A 75 4.25 -15.53 -4.51
CA LEU A 75 4.80 -14.65 -3.49
C LEU A 75 4.89 -15.33 -2.12
N VAL A 76 3.97 -16.23 -1.78
CA VAL A 76 4.04 -17.05 -0.55
C VAL A 76 5.36 -17.82 -0.48
N LYS A 77 5.77 -18.47 -1.57
CA LYS A 77 7.02 -19.23 -1.63
C LYS A 77 8.25 -18.34 -1.43
N ALA A 78 8.23 -17.14 -2.03
CA ALA A 78 9.30 -16.16 -1.83
C ALA A 78 9.32 -15.64 -0.38
N ARG A 79 8.14 -15.38 0.22
CA ARG A 79 8.01 -14.96 1.62
C ARG A 79 8.61 -16.00 2.57
N GLU A 80 8.33 -17.27 2.38
CA GLU A 80 8.91 -18.37 3.16
C GLU A 80 10.44 -18.43 2.99
N ARG A 81 10.93 -18.32 1.75
CA ARG A 81 12.37 -18.37 1.43
C ARG A 81 13.16 -17.24 2.09
N PHE A 82 12.61 -16.04 2.17
CA PHE A 82 13.31 -14.83 2.66
C PHE A 82 12.84 -14.36 4.04
N ALA A 83 12.10 -15.20 4.77
CA ALA A 83 11.51 -14.83 6.06
C ALA A 83 12.50 -14.34 7.11
N GLY A 84 13.76 -14.76 7.02
CA GLY A 84 14.84 -14.33 7.91
C GLY A 84 15.28 -12.88 7.69
N GLU A 85 15.15 -12.36 6.49
CA GLU A 85 15.65 -11.05 6.09
C GLU A 85 14.54 -10.05 5.75
N LEU A 86 13.40 -10.54 5.23
CA LEU A 86 12.33 -9.70 4.68
C LEU A 86 11.01 -9.98 5.38
N GLU A 87 10.26 -8.93 5.69
CA GLU A 87 8.83 -9.01 5.96
C GLU A 87 8.07 -8.62 4.68
N ILE A 88 7.61 -9.63 3.93
CA ILE A 88 6.96 -9.43 2.63
C ILE A 88 5.46 -9.28 2.82
N VAL A 89 4.90 -8.19 2.29
CA VAL A 89 3.48 -7.86 2.25
C VAL A 89 3.05 -7.76 0.79
N MET A 90 1.99 -8.49 0.40
CA MET A 90 1.45 -8.37 -0.95
C MET A 90 0.73 -7.05 -1.15
N ARG A 91 1.10 -6.31 -2.18
CA ARG A 91 0.38 -5.12 -2.62
C ARG A 91 -0.94 -5.52 -3.29
N VAL A 92 -2.08 -5.11 -2.69
CA VAL A 92 -3.44 -5.43 -3.14
C VAL A 92 -4.24 -4.13 -3.21
N TYR A 93 -4.08 -3.39 -4.29
CA TYR A 93 -4.69 -2.08 -4.47
C TYR A 93 -5.94 -2.20 -5.33
N PHE A 94 -7.08 -1.84 -4.78
CA PHE A 94 -8.40 -1.94 -5.42
C PHE A 94 -8.91 -0.64 -6.02
N GLU A 95 -8.33 0.48 -5.61
CA GLU A 95 -8.76 1.83 -5.98
C GLU A 95 -7.58 2.59 -6.58
N LYS A 96 -7.85 3.39 -7.58
CA LYS A 96 -6.81 4.19 -8.25
C LYS A 96 -7.21 5.67 -8.29
N PRO A 97 -6.39 6.55 -7.68
CA PRO A 97 -6.60 7.98 -7.79
C PRO A 97 -6.37 8.41 -9.24
N ARG A 98 -7.35 9.13 -9.81
CA ARG A 98 -7.27 9.65 -11.17
C ARG A 98 -7.23 11.17 -11.16
N THR A 99 -6.26 11.74 -11.87
CA THR A 99 -6.19 13.20 -12.09
C THR A 99 -7.26 13.66 -13.07
N THR A 100 -7.61 12.78 -14.03
CA THR A 100 -8.68 12.96 -14.99
C THR A 100 -9.62 11.75 -14.96
N VAL A 101 -10.43 11.54 -16.00
CA VAL A 101 -11.30 10.34 -16.12
C VAL A 101 -10.45 9.10 -16.40
N GLY A 102 -10.98 7.92 -16.01
CA GLY A 102 -10.34 6.62 -16.22
C GLY A 102 -10.93 5.56 -15.28
N TRP A 103 -10.59 4.30 -15.50
CA TRP A 103 -10.99 3.22 -14.61
C TRP A 103 -10.50 3.49 -13.17
N LYS A 104 -11.43 3.50 -12.21
CA LYS A 104 -11.17 3.88 -10.81
C LYS A 104 -10.75 2.73 -9.92
N GLY A 105 -10.73 1.51 -10.44
CA GLY A 105 -10.35 0.31 -9.70
C GLY A 105 -11.46 -0.72 -9.58
N LEU A 106 -11.09 -1.89 -9.03
CA LEU A 106 -11.98 -3.05 -8.92
C LEU A 106 -13.26 -2.75 -8.10
N ILE A 107 -13.15 -1.97 -7.04
CA ILE A 107 -14.32 -1.65 -6.21
C ILE A 107 -15.33 -0.81 -7.00
N ASN A 108 -14.88 0.20 -7.73
CA ASN A 108 -15.77 1.12 -8.41
C ASN A 108 -16.38 0.55 -9.70
N ASP A 109 -15.58 -0.23 -10.46
CA ASP A 109 -15.99 -0.79 -11.75
C ASP A 109 -15.34 -2.16 -11.96
N PRO A 110 -15.87 -3.22 -11.27
CA PRO A 110 -15.26 -4.54 -11.22
C PRO A 110 -15.23 -5.25 -12.58
N TYR A 111 -16.15 -4.90 -13.48
CA TYR A 111 -16.28 -5.52 -14.80
C TYR A 111 -15.63 -4.71 -15.92
N MET A 112 -15.07 -3.52 -15.59
CA MET A 112 -14.43 -2.63 -16.57
C MET A 112 -15.33 -2.23 -17.75
N ASP A 113 -16.64 -2.18 -17.51
CA ASP A 113 -17.69 -1.93 -18.50
C ASP A 113 -18.50 -0.65 -18.22
N ASN A 114 -18.05 0.14 -17.23
CA ASN A 114 -18.72 1.33 -16.71
C ASN A 114 -20.12 1.05 -16.12
N SER A 115 -20.39 -0.17 -15.70
CA SER A 115 -21.61 -0.52 -14.97
C SER A 115 -21.61 -0.02 -13.52
N PHE A 116 -20.44 0.26 -12.96
CA PHE A 116 -20.23 0.75 -11.60
C PHE A 116 -20.97 -0.08 -10.53
N ARG A 117 -20.90 -1.39 -10.66
CA ARG A 117 -21.50 -2.34 -9.71
C ARG A 117 -20.67 -2.43 -8.44
N ILE A 118 -20.63 -1.34 -7.67
CA ILE A 118 -19.76 -1.15 -6.50
C ILE A 118 -19.96 -2.22 -5.42
N ASN A 119 -21.21 -2.67 -5.18
CA ASN A 119 -21.48 -3.75 -4.24
C ASN A 119 -20.80 -5.08 -4.64
N ASP A 120 -20.73 -5.37 -5.93
CA ASP A 120 -19.99 -6.53 -6.43
C ASP A 120 -18.47 -6.32 -6.27
N GLY A 121 -17.98 -5.12 -6.56
CA GLY A 121 -16.58 -4.76 -6.38
C GLY A 121 -16.11 -4.90 -4.93
N LEU A 122 -16.89 -4.45 -3.96
CA LEU A 122 -16.60 -4.60 -2.53
C LEU A 122 -16.59 -6.08 -2.12
N ARG A 123 -17.52 -6.88 -2.63
CA ARG A 123 -17.58 -8.33 -2.40
C ARG A 123 -16.32 -9.02 -2.94
N MET A 124 -15.97 -8.74 -4.20
CA MET A 124 -14.78 -9.30 -4.85
C MET A 124 -13.49 -8.91 -4.11
N ALA A 125 -13.39 -7.66 -3.66
CA ALA A 125 -12.22 -7.17 -2.91
C ALA A 125 -12.06 -7.91 -1.59
N ARG A 126 -13.14 -8.04 -0.79
CA ARG A 126 -13.08 -8.75 0.49
C ARG A 126 -12.80 -10.24 0.31
N GLU A 127 -13.47 -10.89 -0.65
CA GLU A 127 -13.25 -12.30 -0.96
C GLU A 127 -11.78 -12.58 -1.34
N LEU A 128 -11.20 -11.72 -2.18
CA LEU A 128 -9.79 -11.84 -2.57
C LEU A 128 -8.85 -11.70 -1.37
N LEU A 129 -9.10 -10.73 -0.49
CA LEU A 129 -8.27 -10.52 0.71
C LEU A 129 -8.36 -11.71 1.68
N VAL A 130 -9.54 -12.30 1.86
CA VAL A 130 -9.70 -13.53 2.64
C VAL A 130 -8.82 -14.63 2.06
N LYS A 131 -8.93 -14.91 0.75
CA LYS A 131 -8.13 -15.94 0.07
C LYS A 131 -6.62 -15.72 0.16
N ILE A 132 -6.16 -14.46 0.03
CA ILE A 132 -4.74 -14.12 0.14
C ILE A 132 -4.24 -14.39 1.58
N ASN A 133 -4.99 -13.95 2.58
CA ASN A 133 -4.62 -14.19 3.98
C ASN A 133 -4.70 -15.68 4.38
N GLU A 134 -5.62 -16.47 3.80
CA GLU A 134 -5.67 -17.95 3.98
C GLU A 134 -4.40 -18.65 3.50
N LEU A 135 -3.69 -18.09 2.51
CA LEU A 135 -2.36 -18.57 2.10
C LEU A 135 -1.25 -18.25 3.12
N GLY A 136 -1.55 -17.52 4.19
CA GLY A 136 -0.54 -17.01 5.11
C GLY A 136 0.20 -15.76 4.60
N LEU A 137 -0.33 -15.08 3.59
CA LEU A 137 0.28 -13.91 2.97
C LEU A 137 -0.40 -12.62 3.46
N PRO A 138 0.31 -11.73 4.20
CA PRO A 138 -0.24 -10.45 4.60
C PRO A 138 -0.46 -9.52 3.41
N ALA A 139 -1.55 -8.75 3.44
CA ALA A 139 -1.94 -7.83 2.38
C ALA A 139 -1.77 -6.36 2.80
N GLY A 140 -1.32 -5.53 1.85
CA GLY A 140 -1.25 -4.08 1.97
C GLY A 140 -2.06 -3.39 0.87
N THR A 141 -2.73 -2.28 1.22
CA THR A 141 -3.57 -1.53 0.27
C THR A 141 -3.37 -0.02 0.37
N GLU A 142 -3.83 0.73 -0.62
CA GLU A 142 -4.00 2.18 -0.52
C GLU A 142 -5.43 2.48 -0.05
N PHE A 143 -5.57 3.28 0.99
CA PHE A 143 -6.86 3.78 1.45
C PHE A 143 -7.16 5.09 0.73
N LEU A 144 -7.94 5.01 -0.35
CA LEU A 144 -8.36 6.15 -1.15
C LEU A 144 -9.75 6.63 -0.75
N ASP A 145 -10.72 5.73 -0.69
CA ASP A 145 -12.06 6.00 -0.19
C ASP A 145 -12.10 5.86 1.34
N VAL A 146 -12.91 6.70 2.00
CA VAL A 146 -12.97 6.74 3.47
C VAL A 146 -14.02 5.79 4.07
N ILE A 147 -14.84 5.17 3.22
CA ILE A 147 -15.87 4.18 3.62
C ILE A 147 -15.38 2.76 3.40
N SER A 148 -14.66 2.52 2.30
CA SER A 148 -14.16 1.20 1.90
C SER A 148 -13.36 0.48 3.01
N PRO A 149 -12.59 1.15 3.90
CA PRO A 149 -11.92 0.49 5.01
C PRO A 149 -12.85 -0.29 5.94
N GLN A 150 -14.12 0.14 6.10
CA GLN A 150 -15.08 -0.57 6.93
C GLN A 150 -15.39 -1.98 6.42
N TYR A 151 -15.16 -2.24 5.13
CA TYR A 151 -15.43 -3.54 4.50
C TYR A 151 -14.28 -4.52 4.61
N PHE A 152 -13.03 -4.06 4.77
CA PHE A 152 -11.87 -4.96 4.68
C PHE A 152 -10.64 -4.56 5.52
N ALA A 153 -10.68 -3.51 6.33
CA ALA A 153 -9.50 -3.12 7.12
C ALA A 153 -9.06 -4.19 8.13
N ASP A 154 -9.97 -5.09 8.54
CA ASP A 154 -9.67 -6.25 9.37
C ASP A 154 -8.76 -7.29 8.68
N LEU A 155 -8.62 -7.23 7.36
CA LEU A 155 -7.81 -8.13 6.53
C LEU A 155 -6.52 -7.48 6.01
N ILE A 156 -6.25 -6.22 6.41
CA ILE A 156 -5.11 -5.45 5.93
C ILE A 156 -4.03 -5.36 7.01
N SER A 157 -2.81 -5.71 6.62
CA SER A 157 -1.63 -5.67 7.51
C SER A 157 -0.84 -4.37 7.40
N TRP A 158 -0.90 -3.67 6.26
CA TRP A 158 -0.23 -2.41 5.98
C TRP A 158 -1.06 -1.53 5.06
N GLY A 159 -1.05 -0.22 5.28
CA GLY A 159 -1.79 0.73 4.46
C GLY A 159 -0.92 1.87 3.92
N ALA A 160 -1.34 2.45 2.79
CA ALA A 160 -0.75 3.67 2.24
C ALA A 160 -1.79 4.78 2.10
N ILE A 161 -1.33 6.02 2.24
CA ILE A 161 -2.00 7.22 1.76
C ILE A 161 -1.21 7.75 0.57
N GLY A 162 -1.86 7.87 -0.57
CA GLY A 162 -1.24 8.27 -1.83
C GLY A 162 -0.80 9.73 -1.87
N ALA A 163 0.10 10.07 -2.79
CA ALA A 163 0.66 11.42 -2.91
C ALA A 163 -0.40 12.52 -3.17
N ARG A 164 -1.56 12.17 -3.76
CA ARG A 164 -2.66 13.10 -4.03
C ARG A 164 -3.57 13.32 -2.83
N THR A 165 -3.48 12.47 -1.81
CA THR A 165 -4.35 12.48 -0.62
C THR A 165 -3.60 12.73 0.67
N THR A 166 -2.27 12.77 0.67
CA THR A 166 -1.44 13.04 1.86
C THR A 166 -1.75 14.41 2.50
N GLU A 167 -2.14 15.42 1.72
CA GLU A 167 -2.56 16.74 2.24
C GLU A 167 -3.99 16.75 2.79
N SER A 168 -4.80 15.74 2.47
CA SER A 168 -6.21 15.69 2.85
C SER A 168 -6.37 15.44 4.35
N GLN A 169 -7.05 16.36 5.06
CA GLN A 169 -7.40 16.19 6.46
C GLN A 169 -8.17 14.90 6.70
N VAL A 170 -9.13 14.57 5.86
CA VAL A 170 -9.98 13.37 6.01
C VAL A 170 -9.16 12.08 5.96
N HIS A 171 -8.12 12.02 5.12
CA HIS A 171 -7.22 10.86 5.06
C HIS A 171 -6.26 10.78 6.25
N ARG A 172 -5.83 11.90 6.81
CA ARG A 172 -5.02 11.93 8.04
C ARG A 172 -5.85 11.49 9.25
N GLU A 173 -7.10 11.94 9.34
CA GLU A 173 -8.07 11.49 10.35
C GLU A 173 -8.35 9.99 10.22
N LEU A 174 -8.60 9.51 8.99
CA LEU A 174 -8.78 8.07 8.73
C LEU A 174 -7.56 7.28 9.21
N ALA A 175 -6.35 7.67 8.84
CA ALA A 175 -5.11 6.98 9.21
C ALA A 175 -4.91 6.91 10.73
N SER A 176 -5.37 7.93 11.49
CA SER A 176 -5.30 7.95 12.96
C SER A 176 -6.09 6.83 13.63
N GLY A 177 -7.05 6.24 12.93
CA GLY A 177 -7.93 5.17 13.44
C GLY A 177 -7.68 3.80 12.80
N LEU A 178 -6.79 3.69 11.82
CA LEU A 178 -6.46 2.41 11.21
C LEU A 178 -5.64 1.54 12.16
N SER A 179 -5.95 0.25 12.22
CA SER A 179 -5.29 -0.73 13.09
C SER A 179 -4.02 -1.33 12.47
N CYS A 180 -3.49 -0.74 11.41
CA CYS A 180 -2.27 -1.18 10.73
C CYS A 180 -1.30 -0.01 10.59
N PRO A 181 0.01 -0.25 10.40
CA PRO A 181 0.96 0.77 9.98
C PRO A 181 0.52 1.45 8.68
N VAL A 182 0.73 2.77 8.58
CA VAL A 182 0.32 3.58 7.43
C VAL A 182 1.48 4.41 6.90
N GLY A 183 1.83 4.18 5.63
CA GLY A 183 2.82 4.98 4.91
C GLY A 183 2.18 6.16 4.18
N PHE A 184 2.68 7.37 4.43
CA PHE A 184 2.29 8.59 3.72
C PHE A 184 3.30 8.91 2.62
N LYS A 185 2.86 8.93 1.36
CA LYS A 185 3.71 9.31 0.24
C LYS A 185 3.97 10.82 0.26
N ASN A 186 5.20 11.22 -0.06
CA ASN A 186 5.51 12.62 -0.34
C ASN A 186 4.67 13.14 -1.52
N GLY A 187 4.51 14.45 -1.63
CA GLY A 187 3.72 15.09 -2.68
C GLY A 187 4.19 14.74 -4.09
N THR A 188 3.32 14.93 -5.07
CA THR A 188 3.62 14.65 -6.48
C THR A 188 4.73 15.54 -7.05
N ASP A 189 5.01 16.67 -6.42
CA ASP A 189 6.10 17.60 -6.71
C ASP A 189 7.43 17.23 -6.04
N GLY A 190 7.41 16.25 -5.11
CA GLY A 190 8.55 15.80 -4.31
C GLY A 190 8.57 16.34 -2.88
N ASN A 191 7.59 17.15 -2.47
CA ASN A 191 7.54 17.75 -1.14
C ASN A 191 7.38 16.72 -0.04
N VAL A 192 8.41 16.55 0.80
CA VAL A 192 8.43 15.61 1.93
C VAL A 192 7.69 16.18 3.15
N LYS A 193 7.71 17.52 3.32
CA LYS A 193 7.10 18.17 4.48
C LYS A 193 5.62 17.83 4.66
N ILE A 194 4.86 17.70 3.56
CA ILE A 194 3.44 17.35 3.65
C ILE A 194 3.21 15.97 4.26
N ALA A 195 4.12 15.01 4.01
CA ALA A 195 4.07 13.68 4.63
C ALA A 195 4.48 13.73 6.11
N VAL A 196 5.46 14.55 6.47
CA VAL A 196 5.82 14.82 7.88
C VAL A 196 4.62 15.40 8.64
N ASP A 197 3.97 16.42 8.09
CA ASP A 197 2.78 17.04 8.69
C ASP A 197 1.62 16.03 8.81
N ALA A 198 1.47 15.14 7.81
CA ALA A 198 0.45 14.10 7.82
C ALA A 198 0.68 13.07 8.94
N ILE A 199 1.91 12.63 9.14
CA ILE A 199 2.28 11.70 10.23
C ILE A 199 2.00 12.35 11.59
N LYS A 200 2.41 13.60 11.79
CA LYS A 200 2.16 14.34 13.03
C LYS A 200 0.66 14.46 13.31
N ALA A 201 -0.15 14.72 12.30
CA ALA A 201 -1.60 14.77 12.44
C ALA A 201 -2.16 13.37 12.76
N ALA A 202 -1.82 12.34 11.98
CA ALA A 202 -2.36 10.99 12.14
C ALA A 202 -1.93 10.30 13.45
N SER A 203 -0.84 10.74 14.07
CA SER A 203 -0.42 10.23 15.39
C SER A 203 -1.22 10.79 16.55
N GLN A 204 -2.12 11.77 16.33
CA GLN A 204 -2.96 12.36 17.36
C GLN A 204 -4.39 11.81 17.31
N PRO A 205 -5.13 11.89 18.45
CA PRO A 205 -6.56 11.57 18.46
C PRO A 205 -7.37 12.54 17.59
N HIS A 206 -8.41 12.03 16.92
CA HIS A 206 -9.31 12.80 16.08
C HIS A 206 -10.77 12.43 16.32
N HIS A 207 -11.68 13.35 15.94
CA HIS A 207 -13.12 13.14 15.92
C HIS A 207 -13.66 13.57 14.55
N PHE A 208 -14.29 12.65 13.81
CA PHE A 208 -14.73 12.91 12.45
C PHE A 208 -15.97 12.08 12.06
N LEU A 209 -16.56 12.43 10.91
CA LEU A 209 -17.72 11.75 10.39
C LEU A 209 -17.30 10.52 9.58
N SER A 210 -17.91 9.37 9.85
CA SER A 210 -17.69 8.14 9.11
C SER A 210 -18.93 7.24 9.17
N VAL A 211 -18.79 5.96 8.86
CA VAL A 211 -19.85 4.96 8.92
C VAL A 211 -19.46 3.81 9.83
N THR A 212 -20.46 3.21 10.48
CA THR A 212 -20.28 2.01 11.29
C THR A 212 -20.22 0.74 10.42
N LYS A 213 -19.86 -0.41 11.01
CA LYS A 213 -19.99 -1.73 10.36
C LYS A 213 -21.44 -2.05 9.97
N GLY A 214 -22.44 -1.44 10.60
CA GLY A 214 -23.84 -1.53 10.24
C GLY A 214 -24.28 -0.66 9.06
N GLY A 215 -23.39 0.18 8.53
CA GLY A 215 -23.69 1.08 7.41
C GLY A 215 -24.35 2.40 7.82
N HIS A 216 -24.40 2.72 9.13
CA HIS A 216 -24.98 3.96 9.63
C HIS A 216 -23.93 5.05 9.78
N SER A 217 -24.28 6.29 9.45
CA SER A 217 -23.44 7.46 9.73
C SER A 217 -23.15 7.56 11.22
N ALA A 218 -21.90 7.90 11.57
CA ALA A 218 -21.44 7.95 12.96
C ALA A 218 -20.37 9.02 13.15
N ILE A 219 -20.21 9.45 14.40
CA ILE A 219 -19.03 10.18 14.86
C ILE A 219 -18.01 9.11 15.30
N VAL A 220 -16.82 9.15 14.72
CA VAL A 220 -15.70 8.27 15.08
C VAL A 220 -14.71 9.07 15.91
N SER A 221 -14.25 8.48 17.03
CA SER A 221 -13.17 9.01 17.86
C SER A 221 -11.99 8.03 17.79
N THR A 222 -10.80 8.53 17.48
CA THR A 222 -9.59 7.72 17.33
C THR A 222 -8.57 8.02 18.42
N ALA A 223 -7.60 7.14 18.61
CA ALA A 223 -6.52 7.28 19.58
C ALA A 223 -5.23 7.88 18.99
N GLY A 224 -5.14 7.95 17.67
CA GLY A 224 -3.90 8.20 16.94
C GLY A 224 -3.22 6.90 16.53
N ASN A 225 -2.35 6.98 15.51
CA ASN A 225 -1.60 5.85 14.95
C ASN A 225 -0.10 6.14 15.01
N GLU A 226 0.61 5.47 15.91
CA GLU A 226 2.06 5.64 16.13
C GLU A 226 2.93 5.00 15.03
N ASP A 227 2.35 4.13 14.21
CA ASP A 227 3.05 3.39 13.14
C ASP A 227 2.99 4.09 11.78
N CYS A 228 2.70 5.39 11.77
CA CYS A 228 2.75 6.18 10.56
C CYS A 228 4.19 6.49 10.15
N HIS A 229 4.51 6.35 8.85
CA HIS A 229 5.84 6.57 8.30
C HIS A 229 5.80 7.22 6.91
N ILE A 230 6.96 7.72 6.44
CA ILE A 230 7.08 8.37 5.14
C ILE A 230 7.37 7.33 4.05
N ILE A 231 6.84 7.59 2.85
CA ILE A 231 7.20 6.88 1.63
C ILE A 231 7.76 7.90 0.63
N LEU A 232 9.04 7.76 0.27
CA LEU A 232 9.66 8.51 -0.81
C LEU A 232 9.27 7.90 -2.15
N ARG A 233 8.52 8.65 -2.98
CA ARG A 233 8.04 8.18 -4.29
C ARG A 233 8.56 8.99 -5.49
N GLY A 234 9.55 9.88 -5.23
CA GLY A 234 10.01 10.86 -6.19
C GLY A 234 9.04 12.04 -6.37
N GLY A 235 9.40 12.94 -7.24
CA GLY A 235 8.62 14.12 -7.59
C GLY A 235 8.99 14.62 -8.97
N LYS A 236 9.51 15.85 -9.07
CA LYS A 236 10.11 16.38 -10.32
C LYS A 236 11.38 15.62 -10.70
N ALA A 237 12.05 15.04 -9.72
CA ALA A 237 13.19 14.16 -9.86
C ALA A 237 13.00 12.92 -8.94
N PRO A 238 13.74 11.82 -9.17
CA PRO A 238 13.87 10.73 -8.22
C PRO A 238 14.38 11.21 -6.85
N ASN A 239 14.04 10.49 -5.77
CA ASN A 239 14.49 10.80 -4.40
C ASN A 239 14.82 9.53 -3.59
N TYR A 240 15.36 8.50 -4.24
CA TYR A 240 15.75 7.23 -3.62
C TYR A 240 17.25 7.16 -3.29
N ASP A 241 18.06 8.02 -3.85
CA ASP A 241 19.52 8.03 -3.64
C ASP A 241 19.90 8.45 -2.21
N ALA A 242 21.14 8.12 -1.79
CA ALA A 242 21.60 8.34 -0.43
C ALA A 242 21.53 9.81 0.02
N ALA A 243 21.76 10.77 -0.88
CA ALA A 243 21.67 12.18 -0.53
C ALA A 243 20.22 12.63 -0.28
N SER A 244 19.26 12.10 -1.07
CA SER A 244 17.84 12.34 -0.90
C SER A 244 17.31 11.70 0.38
N VAL A 245 17.76 10.48 0.70
CA VAL A 245 17.44 9.79 1.95
C VAL A 245 17.96 10.58 3.14
N GLU A 246 19.20 11.05 3.10
CA GLU A 246 19.81 11.88 4.15
C GLU A 246 18.99 13.15 4.37
N ALA A 247 18.69 13.90 3.30
CA ALA A 247 17.92 15.13 3.39
C ALA A 247 16.52 14.89 3.99
N ALA A 248 15.83 13.83 3.56
CA ALA A 248 14.53 13.46 4.12
C ALA A 248 14.62 13.10 5.61
N CYS A 249 15.64 12.35 6.02
CA CYS A 249 15.87 11.97 7.42
C CYS A 249 16.19 13.17 8.31
N ILE A 250 16.91 14.17 7.80
CA ILE A 250 17.16 15.45 8.51
C ILE A 250 15.83 16.18 8.74
N ASP A 251 14.98 16.30 7.71
CA ASP A 251 13.66 16.94 7.82
C ASP A 251 12.74 16.20 8.81
N ILE A 252 12.74 14.87 8.78
CA ILE A 252 11.98 14.01 9.71
C ILE A 252 12.43 14.27 11.15
N ALA A 253 13.76 14.21 11.42
CA ALA A 253 14.35 14.41 12.74
C ALA A 253 14.09 15.83 13.27
N ALA A 254 14.21 16.86 12.43
CA ALA A 254 13.93 18.25 12.79
C ALA A 254 12.48 18.45 13.24
N ASN A 255 11.56 17.55 12.88
CA ASN A 255 10.17 17.56 13.28
C ASN A 255 9.85 16.62 14.46
N GLY A 256 10.87 16.05 15.11
CA GLY A 256 10.74 15.18 16.29
C GLY A 256 10.23 13.78 15.97
N LEU A 257 10.33 13.34 14.72
CA LEU A 257 9.95 11.99 14.28
C LEU A 257 11.20 11.11 14.13
N ALA A 258 11.02 9.79 14.24
CA ALA A 258 12.09 8.83 13.99
C ALA A 258 12.50 8.87 12.51
N SER A 259 13.81 9.01 12.25
CA SER A 259 14.38 9.06 10.88
C SER A 259 14.32 7.68 10.22
N ARG A 260 13.12 7.21 9.91
CA ARG A 260 12.83 5.95 9.23
C ARG A 260 11.83 6.18 8.12
N LEU A 261 12.11 5.58 6.98
CA LEU A 261 11.29 5.78 5.79
C LEU A 261 11.24 4.53 4.92
N MET A 262 10.22 4.46 4.09
CA MET A 262 10.09 3.53 2.99
C MET A 262 10.42 4.24 1.67
N ILE A 263 10.96 3.50 0.70
CA ILE A 263 11.20 4.01 -0.66
C ILE A 263 10.31 3.23 -1.64
N ASP A 264 9.51 3.96 -2.40
CA ASP A 264 8.75 3.43 -3.54
C ASP A 264 9.64 3.45 -4.78
N ALA A 265 10.07 2.28 -5.23
CA ALA A 265 10.95 2.10 -6.39
C ALA A 265 10.26 2.38 -7.74
N SER A 266 8.93 2.49 -7.75
CA SER A 266 8.12 2.84 -8.92
C SER A 266 7.91 4.35 -9.07
N HIS A 267 6.87 4.75 -9.77
CA HIS A 267 6.41 6.13 -9.94
C HIS A 267 7.51 7.07 -10.48
N ALA A 268 7.79 8.19 -9.80
CA ALA A 268 8.80 9.14 -10.28
C ALA A 268 10.23 8.63 -10.02
N ASN A 269 10.43 7.75 -9.05
CA ASN A 269 11.73 7.13 -8.78
C ASN A 269 12.20 6.24 -9.96
N SER A 270 11.30 5.57 -10.65
CA SER A 270 11.60 4.83 -11.88
C SER A 270 11.39 5.66 -13.16
N SER A 271 11.09 6.96 -13.04
CA SER A 271 10.69 7.79 -14.18
C SER A 271 9.49 7.23 -14.95
N LYS A 272 8.59 6.51 -14.24
CA LYS A 272 7.41 5.80 -14.76
C LYS A 272 7.73 4.71 -15.80
N LYS A 273 8.96 4.21 -15.82
CA LYS A 273 9.40 3.09 -16.64
C LYS A 273 9.58 1.88 -15.73
N PRO A 274 8.78 0.81 -15.89
CA PRO A 274 8.82 -0.32 -14.97
C PRO A 274 10.19 -0.99 -14.88
N GLU A 275 10.91 -1.08 -16.01
CA GLU A 275 12.25 -1.65 -16.06
C GLU A 275 13.27 -0.92 -15.19
N ASN A 276 13.07 0.36 -14.92
CA ASN A 276 13.95 1.15 -14.06
C ASN A 276 13.77 0.80 -12.57
N GLN A 277 12.72 0.12 -12.17
CA GLN A 277 12.57 -0.33 -10.78
C GLN A 277 13.73 -1.25 -10.35
N VAL A 278 14.22 -2.10 -11.26
CA VAL A 278 15.31 -3.03 -10.93
C VAL A 278 16.62 -2.30 -10.55
N PRO A 279 17.17 -1.39 -11.36
CA PRO A 279 18.35 -0.62 -10.95
C PRO A 279 18.08 0.29 -9.73
N VAL A 280 16.89 0.85 -9.57
CA VAL A 280 16.51 1.61 -8.37
C VAL A 280 16.57 0.72 -7.11
N CYS A 281 16.01 -0.49 -7.18
CA CYS A 281 16.08 -1.46 -6.09
C CYS A 281 17.54 -1.87 -5.79
N ALA A 282 18.40 -2.02 -6.81
CA ALA A 282 19.81 -2.34 -6.61
C ALA A 282 20.58 -1.21 -5.89
N ASP A 283 20.30 0.05 -6.20
CA ASP A 283 20.85 1.21 -5.50
C ASP A 283 20.43 1.22 -4.02
N ILE A 284 19.11 1.11 -3.76
CA ILE A 284 18.56 1.04 -2.39
C ILE A 284 19.19 -0.11 -1.60
N ALA A 285 19.30 -1.30 -2.20
CA ALA A 285 19.94 -2.46 -1.58
C ALA A 285 21.43 -2.18 -1.26
N GLY A 286 22.14 -1.46 -2.14
CA GLY A 286 23.50 -1.02 -1.91
C GLY A 286 23.64 -0.06 -0.72
N GLN A 287 22.68 0.81 -0.48
CA GLN A 287 22.64 1.69 0.70
C GLN A 287 22.42 0.87 1.98
N ILE A 288 21.46 -0.08 1.96
CA ILE A 288 21.19 -0.98 3.10
C ILE A 288 22.41 -1.83 3.42
N ALA A 289 23.06 -2.44 2.42
CA ALA A 289 24.25 -3.26 2.60
C ALA A 289 25.45 -2.48 3.19
N LYS A 290 25.48 -1.16 2.97
CA LYS A 290 26.50 -0.27 3.56
C LYS A 290 26.17 0.19 4.99
N GLY A 291 25.09 -0.31 5.58
CA GLY A 291 24.73 -0.04 6.97
C GLY A 291 23.64 1.02 7.16
N ASP A 292 22.95 1.48 6.10
CA ASP A 292 21.83 2.43 6.30
C ASP A 292 20.61 1.71 6.91
N THR A 293 20.36 1.97 8.19
CA THR A 293 19.22 1.41 8.96
C THR A 293 17.97 2.28 8.91
N ARG A 294 18.01 3.44 8.26
CA ARG A 294 16.89 4.38 8.15
C ARG A 294 15.90 3.96 7.07
N ILE A 295 16.37 3.19 6.07
CA ILE A 295 15.53 2.60 5.04
C ILE A 295 14.92 1.33 5.63
N VAL A 296 13.69 1.43 6.14
CA VAL A 296 13.00 0.31 6.81
C VAL A 296 12.07 -0.46 5.88
N GLY A 297 11.82 0.06 4.68
CA GLY A 297 10.95 -0.62 3.73
C GLY A 297 11.13 -0.16 2.28
N VAL A 298 10.68 -1.01 1.37
CA VAL A 298 10.66 -0.74 -0.07
C VAL A 298 9.31 -1.16 -0.65
N MET A 299 8.81 -0.38 -1.62
CA MET A 299 7.61 -0.70 -2.39
C MET A 299 7.98 -0.95 -3.84
N VAL A 300 7.43 -2.01 -4.44
CA VAL A 300 7.70 -2.43 -5.83
C VAL A 300 6.39 -2.76 -6.55
N GLU A 301 6.20 -2.21 -7.75
CA GLU A 301 5.09 -2.59 -8.62
C GLU A 301 5.49 -3.74 -9.54
N SER A 302 4.86 -4.90 -9.30
CA SER A 302 5.17 -6.19 -9.90
C SER A 302 3.90 -6.94 -10.28
N HIS A 303 3.93 -7.67 -11.40
CA HIS A 303 2.85 -8.58 -11.79
C HIS A 303 3.43 -9.84 -12.46
N LEU A 304 2.56 -10.75 -12.95
CA LEU A 304 3.00 -11.96 -13.67
C LEU A 304 3.74 -11.60 -14.95
N VAL A 305 3.27 -10.58 -15.69
CA VAL A 305 3.82 -10.10 -16.96
C VAL A 305 4.27 -8.65 -16.83
N ALA A 306 5.45 -8.34 -17.36
CA ALA A 306 6.00 -6.99 -17.33
C ALA A 306 5.22 -5.99 -18.18
N GLY A 307 5.35 -4.70 -17.81
CA GLY A 307 4.78 -3.58 -18.55
C GLY A 307 3.34 -3.25 -18.15
N ARG A 308 2.64 -2.62 -19.08
CA ARG A 308 1.23 -2.21 -18.95
C ARG A 308 0.52 -2.33 -20.30
N GLN A 309 -0.79 -2.37 -20.24
CA GLN A 309 -1.68 -2.31 -21.38
C GLN A 309 -2.81 -1.31 -21.15
N ASP A 310 -3.40 -0.85 -22.24
CA ASP A 310 -4.57 0.04 -22.16
C ASP A 310 -5.86 -0.80 -22.23
N LEU A 311 -6.87 -0.39 -21.46
CA LEU A 311 -8.20 -0.94 -21.53
C LEU A 311 -8.91 -0.39 -22.80
N VAL A 312 -8.95 -1.19 -23.86
CA VAL A 312 -9.57 -0.82 -25.12
C VAL A 312 -10.81 -1.69 -25.34
N PRO A 313 -12.01 -1.10 -25.55
CA PRO A 313 -13.22 -1.87 -25.78
C PRO A 313 -13.07 -2.88 -26.94
N GLY A 314 -13.46 -4.12 -26.69
CA GLY A 314 -13.40 -5.19 -27.69
C GLY A 314 -12.01 -5.82 -27.91
N LYS A 315 -10.99 -5.35 -27.22
CA LYS A 315 -9.66 -6.00 -27.24
C LYS A 315 -9.48 -6.87 -26.00
N GLU A 316 -9.09 -8.12 -26.22
CA GLU A 316 -8.74 -9.03 -25.13
C GLU A 316 -7.47 -8.55 -24.40
N LEU A 317 -7.52 -8.60 -23.06
CA LEU A 317 -6.40 -8.22 -22.22
C LEU A 317 -5.36 -9.34 -22.15
N VAL A 318 -4.08 -8.96 -22.12
CA VAL A 318 -2.99 -9.88 -21.78
C VAL A 318 -3.12 -10.27 -20.32
N TYR A 319 -3.31 -11.57 -20.06
CA TYR A 319 -3.44 -12.10 -18.71
C TYR A 319 -2.22 -11.77 -17.85
N GLY A 320 -2.44 -11.32 -16.63
CA GLY A 320 -1.36 -11.01 -15.69
C GLY A 320 -0.53 -9.76 -16.02
N GLN A 321 -0.97 -8.90 -16.95
CA GLN A 321 -0.34 -7.62 -17.24
C GLN A 321 -1.18 -6.45 -16.70
N SER A 322 -0.54 -5.44 -16.10
CA SER A 322 -1.20 -4.28 -15.52
C SER A 322 -2.00 -3.46 -16.53
N ILE A 323 -3.18 -2.97 -16.14
CA ILE A 323 -3.98 -1.99 -16.91
C ILE A 323 -3.85 -0.56 -16.37
N THR A 324 -2.95 -0.34 -15.40
CA THR A 324 -2.66 0.97 -14.81
C THR A 324 -1.18 1.32 -15.03
N ASP A 325 -0.37 1.49 -13.98
CA ASP A 325 1.06 1.76 -14.17
C ASP A 325 1.82 0.46 -14.49
N GLY A 326 2.95 0.60 -15.19
CA GLY A 326 3.76 -0.53 -15.59
C GLY A 326 4.42 -1.25 -14.42
N CYS A 327 4.41 -2.57 -14.46
CA CYS A 327 5.00 -3.45 -13.45
C CYS A 327 6.23 -4.18 -14.01
N ILE A 328 7.15 -4.60 -13.14
CA ILE A 328 8.13 -5.64 -13.48
C ILE A 328 7.44 -7.02 -13.48
N ASN A 329 8.02 -8.02 -14.14
CA ASN A 329 7.48 -9.38 -14.12
C ASN A 329 7.91 -10.16 -12.87
N TRP A 330 7.40 -11.38 -12.74
CA TRP A 330 7.71 -12.24 -11.59
C TRP A 330 9.20 -12.58 -11.46
N GLU A 331 9.89 -12.89 -12.55
CA GLU A 331 11.31 -13.27 -12.55
C GLU A 331 12.18 -12.12 -12.06
N GLN A 332 11.92 -10.90 -12.57
CA GLN A 332 12.58 -9.68 -12.09
C GLN A 332 12.29 -9.42 -10.60
N SER A 333 11.06 -9.67 -10.17
CA SER A 333 10.65 -9.49 -8.77
C SER A 333 11.38 -10.44 -7.83
N LEU A 334 11.54 -11.71 -8.22
CA LEU A 334 12.29 -12.68 -7.43
C LEU A 334 13.76 -12.24 -7.29
N GLY A 335 14.38 -11.75 -8.37
CA GLY A 335 15.75 -11.21 -8.34
C GLY A 335 15.87 -9.97 -7.43
N VAL A 336 14.87 -9.09 -7.43
CA VAL A 336 14.81 -7.92 -6.54
C VAL A 336 14.71 -8.35 -5.08
N LEU A 337 13.83 -9.33 -4.75
CA LEU A 337 13.70 -9.86 -3.39
C LEU A 337 15.01 -10.50 -2.90
N GLU A 338 15.69 -11.25 -3.76
CA GLU A 338 16.99 -11.86 -3.46
C GLU A 338 18.07 -10.81 -3.18
N THR A 339 18.10 -9.73 -3.99
CA THR A 339 19.00 -8.59 -3.82
C THR A 339 18.79 -7.90 -2.47
N PHE A 340 17.54 -7.67 -2.05
CA PHE A 340 17.26 -7.09 -0.74
C PHE A 340 17.60 -8.01 0.42
N ALA A 341 17.29 -9.32 0.31
CA ALA A 341 17.66 -10.28 1.34
C ALA A 341 19.18 -10.34 1.53
N GLU A 342 19.94 -10.32 0.43
CA GLU A 342 21.40 -10.27 0.50
C GLU A 342 21.90 -8.96 1.14
N ALA A 343 21.31 -7.83 0.82
CA ALA A 343 21.66 -6.55 1.43
C ALA A 343 21.47 -6.54 2.96
N VAL A 344 20.37 -7.14 3.44
CA VAL A 344 20.13 -7.29 4.89
C VAL A 344 21.19 -8.21 5.53
N ARG A 345 21.55 -9.32 4.88
CA ARG A 345 22.65 -10.21 5.38
C ARG A 345 23.97 -9.47 5.46
N GLN A 346 24.33 -8.70 4.44
CA GLN A 346 25.57 -7.91 4.42
C GLN A 346 25.59 -6.83 5.50
N ARG A 347 24.47 -6.14 5.73
CA ARG A 347 24.35 -5.20 6.84
C ARG A 347 24.60 -5.87 8.18
N ARG A 348 24.00 -7.03 8.46
CA ARG A 348 24.19 -7.80 9.71
C ARG A 348 25.65 -8.22 9.94
N LEU A 349 26.35 -8.60 8.86
CA LEU A 349 27.77 -8.96 8.95
C LEU A 349 28.61 -7.76 9.40
N ARG A 350 28.38 -6.58 8.82
CA ARG A 350 29.07 -5.34 9.23
C ARG A 350 28.81 -4.98 10.68
N ASP A 351 27.54 -5.01 11.11
CA ASP A 351 27.17 -4.70 12.49
C ASP A 351 27.88 -5.65 13.48
N SER A 352 28.11 -6.90 13.09
CA SER A 352 28.83 -7.88 13.91
C SER A 352 30.38 -7.69 13.92
N GLU A 353 30.94 -7.01 12.91
CA GLU A 353 32.38 -6.68 12.84
C GLU A 353 32.72 -5.39 13.59
N GLU A 354 31.73 -4.49 13.76
CA GLU A 354 31.91 -3.20 14.44
C GLU A 354 31.54 -3.26 15.95
N ALA A 355 30.91 -4.36 16.41
CA ALA A 355 30.51 -4.60 17.81
C ALA A 355 31.60 -5.34 18.62
#